data_e40636dbffd9dd30cb57b22c11d2e8bb
#
_entry.id   e40636dbffd9dd30cb57b22c11d2e8bb
#
_cell.length_a   1.000
_cell.length_b   1.000
_cell.length_c   1.000
_cell.angle_alpha   90.00
_cell.angle_beta   90.00
_cell.angle_gamma   90.00
#
_symmetry.space_group_name_H-M   'P 1'
#
loop_
_entity.id
_entity.type
_entity.pdbx_description
1 polymer ?
#
loop_
_entity_poly.entity_id
_entity_poly.type
_entity_poly.pdbx_seq_one_letter_code
_entity_poly.pdbx_strand_id
1 'polypeptide(L)'
;KKEISDWKIPLYKIYTDDEDVQLITKIVRRGSNWAIGPEIEEFEESIKNYVGSDYCLTLNSGTSALHASFLAYGFGTGDEIIVPSFTFVSTVNATRFVNANPVFSDIETNTFGLDSESINSKITSKTKAVVPMDYGGSSCDINSIKKITEENNLKLIEDAAEGLGSSVNGKKVG
;
A
#
# COMPACT_ATOMS: atom_id res chain seq x y z
N LYS A 1 -28.86 1.97 14.92
CA LYS A 1 -27.51 1.56 14.51
C LYS A 1 -26.67 1.47 15.79
N LYS A 2 -25.95 0.34 16.03
CA LYS A 2 -24.96 0.28 17.11
C LYS A 2 -23.81 1.24 16.76
N GLU A 3 -23.40 2.04 17.71
CA GLU A 3 -22.19 2.84 17.56
C GLU A 3 -20.96 1.93 17.59
N ILE A 4 -19.86 2.32 16.94
CA ILE A 4 -18.60 1.56 16.94
C ILE A 4 -18.08 1.35 18.37
N SER A 5 -18.38 2.29 19.28
CA SER A 5 -18.10 2.20 20.73
C SER A 5 -18.74 0.99 21.43
N ASP A 6 -19.83 0.47 20.87
CA ASP A 6 -20.57 -0.68 21.43
C ASP A 6 -20.00 -2.04 20.99
N TRP A 7 -19.00 -2.05 20.12
CA TRP A 7 -18.39 -3.27 19.65
C TRP A 7 -17.44 -3.83 20.71
N LYS A 8 -17.60 -5.11 21.02
CA LYS A 8 -16.71 -5.81 21.96
C LYS A 8 -15.27 -5.88 21.44
N ILE A 9 -15.11 -6.03 20.14
CA ILE A 9 -13.81 -6.00 19.43
C ILE A 9 -14.04 -5.10 18.22
N PRO A 10 -13.60 -3.84 18.25
CA PRO A 10 -13.70 -2.94 17.10
C PRO A 10 -12.72 -3.35 16.02
N LEU A 11 -13.07 -3.12 14.75
CA LEU A 11 -12.19 -3.38 13.61
C LEU A 11 -10.92 -2.50 13.69
N TYR A 12 -11.08 -1.26 14.14
CA TYR A 12 -9.96 -0.33 14.36
C TYR A 12 -10.31 0.63 15.51
N LYS A 13 -9.28 1.23 16.06
CA LYS A 13 -9.43 2.33 17.03
C LYS A 13 -8.42 3.41 16.66
N ILE A 14 -8.92 4.60 16.39
CA ILE A 14 -8.07 5.77 16.15
C ILE A 14 -7.50 6.22 17.49
N TYR A 15 -6.20 6.42 17.55
CA TYR A 15 -5.53 7.10 18.65
C TYR A 15 -5.30 8.55 18.26
N THR A 16 -5.62 9.44 19.17
CA THR A 16 -5.34 10.88 19.06
C THR A 16 -5.04 11.43 20.43
N ASP A 17 -4.18 12.45 20.50
CA ASP A 17 -3.84 13.15 21.72
C ASP A 17 -3.76 14.67 21.54
N ASP A 18 -3.34 15.36 22.59
CA ASP A 18 -3.25 16.82 22.58
C ASP A 18 -2.19 17.35 21.60
N GLU A 19 -1.18 16.58 21.26
CA GLU A 19 -0.16 16.96 20.29
C GLU A 19 -0.77 17.07 18.88
N ASP A 20 -1.62 16.12 18.49
CA ASP A 20 -2.38 16.15 17.23
C ASP A 20 -3.24 17.42 17.15
N VAL A 21 -3.97 17.73 18.23
CA VAL A 21 -4.84 18.93 18.30
C VAL A 21 -4.02 20.22 18.18
N GLN A 22 -2.88 20.28 18.86
CA GLN A 22 -2.00 21.46 18.83
C GLN A 22 -1.42 21.68 17.43
N LEU A 23 -0.97 20.59 16.76
CA LEU A 23 -0.41 20.67 15.42
C LEU A 23 -1.45 21.17 14.41
N ILE A 24 -2.64 20.57 14.40
CA ILE A 24 -3.74 21.03 13.52
C ILE A 24 -4.11 22.48 13.81
N THR A 25 -4.21 22.87 15.08
CA THR A 25 -4.52 24.24 15.49
C THR A 25 -3.47 25.22 14.99
N LYS A 26 -2.18 24.88 15.09
CA LYS A 26 -1.06 25.68 14.57
C LYS A 26 -1.19 25.88 13.07
N ILE A 27 -1.47 24.83 12.31
CA ILE A 27 -1.64 24.89 10.85
C ILE A 27 -2.81 25.79 10.46
N VAL A 28 -3.97 25.61 11.10
CA VAL A 28 -5.16 26.42 10.81
C VAL A 28 -4.92 27.90 11.15
N ARG A 29 -4.32 28.21 12.31
CA ARG A 29 -4.03 29.58 12.75
C ARG A 29 -2.98 30.28 11.89
N ARG A 30 -2.10 29.54 11.22
CA ARG A 30 -1.13 30.08 10.28
C ARG A 30 -1.81 30.85 9.14
N GLY A 31 -3.02 30.44 8.72
CA GLY A 31 -3.83 31.14 7.73
C GLY A 31 -3.34 31.02 6.28
N SER A 32 -2.30 30.24 6.02
CA SER A 32 -1.70 30.06 4.70
C SER A 32 -1.05 28.68 4.58
N ASN A 33 -0.77 28.24 3.34
CA ASN A 33 -0.06 26.98 3.06
C ASN A 33 -0.67 25.76 3.75
N TRP A 34 -2.00 25.65 3.75
CA TRP A 34 -2.70 24.53 4.38
C TRP A 34 -2.56 23.23 3.60
N ALA A 35 -2.51 23.33 2.26
CA ALA A 35 -2.38 22.17 1.38
C ALA A 35 -0.92 21.83 1.04
N ILE A 36 -0.02 22.81 1.14
CA ILE A 36 1.41 22.67 0.84
C ILE A 36 2.16 23.41 1.94
N GLY A 37 2.38 22.76 3.07
CA GLY A 37 3.10 23.30 4.22
C GLY A 37 4.36 22.51 4.52
N PRO A 38 5.24 23.03 5.39
CA PRO A 38 6.47 22.35 5.78
C PRO A 38 6.21 20.99 6.45
N GLU A 39 5.03 20.79 7.00
CA GLU A 39 4.63 19.54 7.65
C GLU A 39 4.62 18.35 6.67
N ILE A 40 4.39 18.60 5.37
CA ILE A 40 4.45 17.56 4.33
C ILE A 40 5.90 17.10 4.16
N GLU A 41 6.83 18.02 3.99
CA GLU A 41 8.26 17.70 3.85
C GLU A 41 8.81 17.00 5.09
N GLU A 42 8.44 17.48 6.29
CA GLU A 42 8.80 16.84 7.56
C GLU A 42 8.26 15.41 7.66
N PHE A 43 7.03 15.19 7.22
CA PHE A 43 6.40 13.87 7.20
C PHE A 43 7.07 12.94 6.18
N GLU A 44 7.30 13.40 4.95
CA GLU A 44 7.98 12.61 3.91
C GLU A 44 9.38 12.19 4.36
N GLU A 45 10.15 13.09 4.95
CA GLU A 45 11.49 12.79 5.46
C GLU A 45 11.42 11.78 6.63
N SER A 46 10.44 11.94 7.52
CA SER A 46 10.24 11.03 8.65
C SER A 46 9.90 9.61 8.19
N ILE A 47 8.96 9.46 7.26
CA ILE A 47 8.58 8.16 6.69
C ILE A 47 9.76 7.54 5.92
N LYS A 48 10.42 8.31 5.08
CA LYS A 48 11.60 7.88 4.33
C LYS A 48 12.65 7.27 5.24
N ASN A 49 12.99 7.97 6.34
CA ASN A 49 13.97 7.50 7.32
C ASN A 49 13.46 6.28 8.11
N TYR A 50 12.16 6.24 8.43
CA TYR A 50 11.57 5.17 9.21
C TYR A 50 11.52 3.84 8.44
N VAL A 51 11.15 3.86 7.16
CA VAL A 51 11.08 2.67 6.32
C VAL A 51 12.42 2.33 5.65
N GLY A 52 13.34 3.29 5.56
CA GLY A 52 14.66 3.11 4.95
C GLY A 52 14.62 3.19 3.43
N SER A 53 13.68 3.97 2.86
CA SER A 53 13.62 4.22 1.42
C SER A 53 14.47 5.42 1.01
N ASP A 54 14.81 5.52 -0.29
CA ASP A 54 15.53 6.67 -0.83
C ASP A 54 14.61 7.88 -1.06
N TYR A 55 13.32 7.64 -1.26
CA TYR A 55 12.33 8.65 -1.59
C TYR A 55 11.02 8.38 -0.86
N CYS A 56 10.28 9.45 -0.59
CA CYS A 56 8.90 9.39 -0.11
C CYS A 56 8.11 10.52 -0.76
N LEU A 57 6.88 10.23 -1.17
CA LEU A 57 5.96 11.21 -1.72
C LEU A 57 4.59 11.04 -1.08
N THR A 58 4.08 12.11 -0.50
CA THR A 58 2.77 12.12 0.16
C THR A 58 1.65 12.36 -0.86
N LEU A 59 0.63 11.51 -0.79
CA LEU A 59 -0.60 11.66 -1.55
C LEU A 59 -1.81 11.70 -0.60
N ASN A 60 -2.96 12.12 -1.12
CA ASN A 60 -4.17 12.28 -0.31
C ASN A 60 -4.86 10.96 0.08
N SER A 61 -4.43 9.84 -0.47
CA SER A 61 -4.94 8.50 -0.15
C SER A 61 -4.03 7.40 -0.69
N GLY A 62 -4.08 6.20 -0.09
CA GLY A 62 -3.41 5.02 -0.62
C GLY A 62 -3.89 4.65 -2.04
N THR A 63 -5.17 4.86 -2.34
CA THR A 63 -5.70 4.69 -3.71
C THR A 63 -4.97 5.58 -4.71
N SER A 64 -4.75 6.84 -4.37
CA SER A 64 -3.98 7.78 -5.22
C SER A 64 -2.52 7.38 -5.32
N ALA A 65 -1.93 6.85 -4.25
CA ALA A 65 -0.55 6.38 -4.24
C ALA A 65 -0.35 5.19 -5.19
N LEU A 66 -1.21 4.19 -5.13
CA LEU A 66 -1.19 3.05 -6.06
C LEU A 66 -1.42 3.51 -7.51
N HIS A 67 -2.40 4.37 -7.74
CA HIS A 67 -2.68 4.91 -9.08
C HIS A 67 -1.48 5.68 -9.65
N ALA A 68 -0.87 6.56 -8.85
CA ALA A 68 0.32 7.32 -9.25
C ALA A 68 1.51 6.40 -9.55
N SER A 69 1.73 5.37 -8.73
CA SER A 69 2.77 4.36 -8.96
C SER A 69 2.57 3.63 -10.29
N PHE A 70 1.34 3.22 -10.61
CA PHE A 70 1.03 2.53 -11.86
C PHE A 70 1.21 3.45 -13.09
N LEU A 71 0.82 4.72 -12.98
CA LEU A 71 1.10 5.72 -14.01
C LEU A 71 2.60 5.95 -14.19
N ALA A 72 3.36 6.02 -13.11
CA ALA A 72 4.81 6.22 -13.17
C ALA A 72 5.54 5.06 -13.86
N TYR A 73 5.04 3.83 -13.72
CA TYR A 73 5.54 2.67 -14.47
C TYR A 73 5.02 2.59 -15.91
N GLY A 74 4.06 3.43 -16.29
CA GLY A 74 3.48 3.45 -17.64
C GLY A 74 2.54 2.29 -17.94
N PHE A 75 1.94 1.68 -16.91
CA PHE A 75 0.96 0.61 -17.13
C PHE A 75 -0.29 1.13 -17.82
N GLY A 76 -0.91 0.29 -18.65
CA GLY A 76 -2.07 0.70 -19.45
C GLY A 76 -2.80 -0.45 -20.11
N THR A 77 -3.55 -0.09 -21.16
CA THR A 77 -4.38 -1.04 -21.92
C THR A 77 -3.55 -2.21 -22.48
N GLY A 78 -3.97 -3.42 -22.16
CA GLY A 78 -3.32 -4.65 -22.59
C GLY A 78 -2.35 -5.23 -21.55
N ASP A 79 -1.96 -4.46 -20.54
CA ASP A 79 -1.13 -4.94 -19.45
C ASP A 79 -1.96 -5.68 -18.41
N GLU A 80 -1.35 -6.65 -17.75
CA GLU A 80 -1.93 -7.41 -16.65
C GLU A 80 -1.15 -7.14 -15.36
N ILE A 81 -1.89 -6.89 -14.27
CA ILE A 81 -1.32 -6.68 -12.93
C ILE A 81 -1.91 -7.74 -12.00
N ILE A 82 -1.05 -8.57 -11.42
CA ILE A 82 -1.48 -9.60 -10.46
C ILE A 82 -1.75 -8.94 -9.12
N VAL A 83 -2.96 -9.17 -8.60
CA VAL A 83 -3.46 -8.61 -7.34
C VAL A 83 -4.07 -9.72 -6.48
N PRO A 84 -4.06 -9.60 -5.14
CA PRO A 84 -4.68 -10.60 -4.28
C PRO A 84 -6.21 -10.61 -4.43
N SER A 85 -6.81 -11.81 -4.28
CA SER A 85 -8.26 -11.97 -4.21
C SER A 85 -8.85 -11.44 -2.89
N PHE A 86 -8.02 -11.29 -1.85
CA PHE A 86 -8.36 -10.73 -0.55
C PHE A 86 -7.55 -9.47 -0.29
N THR A 87 -8.16 -8.31 -0.51
CA THR A 87 -7.55 -6.99 -0.36
C THR A 87 -8.64 -5.93 -0.23
N PHE A 88 -8.24 -4.70 0.11
CA PHE A 88 -9.13 -3.55 -0.06
C PHE A 88 -9.30 -3.23 -1.55
N VAL A 89 -10.48 -2.77 -1.93
CA VAL A 89 -10.85 -2.55 -3.36
C VAL A 89 -9.92 -1.59 -4.11
N SER A 90 -9.18 -0.73 -3.41
CA SER A 90 -8.25 0.23 -4.01
C SER A 90 -7.15 -0.42 -4.83
N THR A 91 -6.60 -1.55 -4.38
CA THR A 91 -5.57 -2.30 -5.09
C THR A 91 -6.03 -2.71 -6.49
N VAL A 92 -7.28 -3.16 -6.60
CA VAL A 92 -7.91 -3.54 -7.86
C VAL A 92 -8.30 -2.31 -8.68
N ASN A 93 -8.92 -1.30 -8.05
CA ASN A 93 -9.37 -0.10 -8.74
C ASN A 93 -8.22 0.70 -9.35
N ALA A 94 -7.08 0.81 -8.66
CA ALA A 94 -5.90 1.48 -9.19
C ALA A 94 -5.44 0.86 -10.52
N THR A 95 -5.51 -0.47 -10.64
CA THR A 95 -5.24 -1.18 -11.90
C THR A 95 -6.22 -0.76 -13.01
N ARG A 96 -7.51 -0.66 -12.65
CA ARG A 96 -8.55 -0.24 -13.61
C ARG A 96 -8.43 1.22 -14.01
N PHE A 97 -7.97 2.08 -13.12
CA PHE A 97 -7.79 3.52 -13.42
C PHE A 97 -6.74 3.79 -14.49
N VAL A 98 -5.75 2.91 -14.64
CA VAL A 98 -4.78 2.98 -15.74
C VAL A 98 -5.19 2.15 -16.97
N ASN A 99 -6.42 1.61 -17.00
CA ASN A 99 -6.93 0.72 -18.04
C ASN A 99 -6.16 -0.60 -18.20
N ALA A 100 -5.39 -1.01 -17.20
CA ALA A 100 -4.80 -2.34 -17.13
C ALA A 100 -5.83 -3.38 -16.64
N ASN A 101 -5.51 -4.65 -16.81
CA ASN A 101 -6.36 -5.78 -16.43
C ASN A 101 -5.89 -6.36 -15.09
N PRO A 102 -6.70 -6.32 -14.02
CA PRO A 102 -6.36 -7.00 -12.77
C PRO A 102 -6.52 -8.52 -12.95
N VAL A 103 -5.48 -9.26 -12.62
CA VAL A 103 -5.46 -10.72 -12.59
C VAL A 103 -5.45 -11.16 -11.13
N PHE A 104 -6.55 -11.78 -10.70
CA PHE A 104 -6.66 -12.22 -9.31
C PHE A 104 -5.85 -13.47 -9.05
N SER A 105 -5.05 -13.44 -8.01
CA SER A 105 -4.32 -14.57 -7.46
C SER A 105 -4.84 -14.92 -6.07
N ASP A 106 -4.77 -16.21 -5.72
CA ASP A 106 -5.18 -16.65 -4.41
C ASP A 106 -4.23 -16.15 -3.32
N ILE A 107 -4.70 -16.23 -2.08
CA ILE A 107 -3.94 -15.93 -0.87
C ILE A 107 -3.55 -17.24 -0.18
N GLU A 108 -2.46 -17.22 0.58
CA GLU A 108 -2.08 -18.30 1.45
C GLU A 108 -2.70 -18.11 2.86
N THR A 109 -2.81 -19.19 3.64
CA THR A 109 -3.63 -19.21 4.87
C THR A 109 -2.94 -18.68 6.12
N ASN A 110 -1.62 -18.45 6.10
CA ASN A 110 -0.87 -18.03 7.30
C ASN A 110 -0.86 -16.53 7.49
N THR A 111 -0.63 -15.77 6.42
CA THR A 111 -0.54 -14.31 6.46
C THR A 111 -1.70 -13.62 5.74
N PHE A 112 -2.52 -14.38 5.00
CA PHE A 112 -3.53 -13.87 4.06
C PHE A 112 -2.93 -13.05 2.91
N GLY A 113 -1.62 -13.11 2.71
CA GLY A 113 -0.92 -12.52 1.59
C GLY A 113 -1.00 -13.37 0.33
N LEU A 114 -0.47 -12.88 -0.78
CA LEU A 114 -0.46 -13.57 -2.05
C LEU A 114 0.26 -14.93 -1.96
N ASP A 115 -0.37 -15.96 -2.53
CA ASP A 115 0.21 -17.28 -2.69
C ASP A 115 1.17 -17.33 -3.88
N SER A 116 2.43 -17.72 -3.62
CA SER A 116 3.50 -17.77 -4.63
C SER A 116 3.24 -18.74 -5.77
N GLU A 117 2.62 -19.89 -5.50
CA GLU A 117 2.27 -20.87 -6.54
C GLU A 117 1.14 -20.33 -7.42
N SER A 118 0.16 -19.69 -6.81
CA SER A 118 -0.91 -19.04 -7.53
C SER A 118 -0.39 -17.92 -8.42
N ILE A 119 0.54 -17.06 -7.92
CA ILE A 119 1.19 -16.03 -8.74
C ILE A 119 1.83 -16.67 -9.98
N ASN A 120 2.69 -17.68 -9.81
CA ASN A 120 3.38 -18.34 -10.92
C ASN A 120 2.42 -18.88 -11.99
N SER A 121 1.29 -19.44 -11.57
CA SER A 121 0.27 -19.97 -12.47
C SER A 121 -0.48 -18.91 -13.28
N LYS A 122 -0.41 -17.64 -12.87
CA LYS A 122 -1.13 -16.51 -13.49
C LYS A 122 -0.24 -15.62 -14.37
N ILE A 123 1.08 -15.83 -14.37
CA ILE A 123 1.99 -15.04 -15.18
C ILE A 123 1.79 -15.35 -16.67
N THR A 124 1.64 -14.30 -17.46
CA THR A 124 1.56 -14.33 -18.93
C THR A 124 2.56 -13.36 -19.55
N SER A 125 2.66 -13.33 -20.87
CA SER A 125 3.47 -12.34 -21.59
C SER A 125 2.98 -10.90 -21.42
N LYS A 126 1.76 -10.70 -20.91
CA LYS A 126 1.15 -9.39 -20.64
C LYS A 126 1.34 -8.93 -19.21
N THR A 127 1.74 -9.81 -18.31
CA THR A 127 1.96 -9.47 -16.90
C THR A 127 3.08 -8.45 -16.77
N LYS A 128 2.85 -7.37 -16.04
CA LYS A 128 3.80 -6.28 -15.82
C LYS A 128 4.20 -6.11 -14.35
N ALA A 129 3.29 -6.44 -13.44
CA ALA A 129 3.53 -6.26 -12.02
C ALA A 129 2.79 -7.29 -11.16
N VAL A 130 3.29 -7.45 -9.95
CA VAL A 130 2.63 -8.13 -8.84
C VAL A 130 2.48 -7.12 -7.72
N VAL A 131 1.28 -7.04 -7.14
CA VAL A 131 0.95 -6.10 -6.05
C VAL A 131 0.52 -6.90 -4.81
N PRO A 132 1.47 -7.37 -3.98
CA PRO A 132 1.12 -7.97 -2.70
C PRO A 132 0.54 -6.93 -1.76
N MET A 133 -0.30 -7.37 -0.80
CA MET A 133 -0.81 -6.54 0.28
C MET A 133 -0.47 -7.16 1.63
N ASP A 134 -0.01 -6.34 2.56
CA ASP A 134 0.26 -6.69 3.95
C ASP A 134 -1.01 -6.54 4.81
N TYR A 135 -1.96 -7.44 4.60
CA TYR A 135 -3.28 -7.37 5.21
C TYR A 135 -3.21 -7.48 6.74
N GLY A 136 -3.86 -6.52 7.43
CA GLY A 136 -3.84 -6.45 8.89
C GLY A 136 -2.45 -6.22 9.49
N GLY A 137 -1.49 -5.76 8.70
CA GLY A 137 -0.10 -5.56 9.10
C GLY A 137 0.72 -6.86 9.11
N SER A 138 0.16 -7.98 8.62
CA SER A 138 0.89 -9.22 8.43
C SER A 138 1.53 -9.23 7.05
N SER A 139 2.87 -9.15 7.00
CA SER A 139 3.57 -9.21 5.73
C SER A 139 3.40 -10.57 5.07
N CYS A 140 3.13 -10.56 3.77
CA CYS A 140 3.17 -11.77 2.94
C CYS A 140 4.62 -12.31 2.82
N ASP A 141 4.80 -13.50 2.23
CA ASP A 141 6.15 -13.98 1.89
C ASP A 141 6.78 -13.17 0.77
N ILE A 142 7.15 -11.93 1.11
CA ILE A 142 7.70 -10.94 0.18
C ILE A 142 8.98 -11.44 -0.50
N ASN A 143 9.77 -12.29 0.18
CA ASN A 143 11.01 -12.80 -0.38
C ASN A 143 10.75 -13.74 -1.56
N SER A 144 9.79 -14.67 -1.43
CA SER A 144 9.38 -15.57 -2.51
C SER A 144 8.75 -14.78 -3.65
N ILE A 145 7.90 -13.79 -3.36
CA ILE A 145 7.26 -12.95 -4.37
C ILE A 145 8.31 -12.12 -5.12
N LYS A 146 9.27 -11.54 -4.41
CA LYS A 146 10.39 -10.79 -5.01
C LYS A 146 11.20 -11.65 -5.97
N LYS A 147 11.53 -12.88 -5.58
CA LYS A 147 12.23 -13.82 -6.44
C LYS A 147 11.44 -14.08 -7.73
N ILE A 148 10.13 -14.35 -7.63
CA ILE A 148 9.25 -14.56 -8.79
C ILE A 148 9.26 -13.33 -9.71
N THR A 149 9.14 -12.13 -9.15
CA THR A 149 9.12 -10.90 -9.95
C THR A 149 10.46 -10.65 -10.64
N GLU A 150 11.58 -10.90 -9.98
CA GLU A 150 12.93 -10.78 -10.57
C GLU A 150 13.14 -11.79 -11.71
N GLU A 151 12.78 -13.07 -11.52
CA GLU A 151 12.91 -14.14 -12.53
C GLU A 151 12.06 -13.87 -13.79
N ASN A 152 10.95 -13.16 -13.66
CA ASN A 152 10.03 -12.85 -14.74
C ASN A 152 10.11 -11.41 -15.24
N ASN A 153 11.07 -10.60 -14.76
CA ASN A 153 11.23 -9.18 -15.08
C ASN A 153 9.94 -8.35 -14.87
N LEU A 154 9.24 -8.64 -13.75
CA LEU A 154 8.03 -7.95 -13.32
C LEU A 154 8.35 -6.87 -12.30
N LYS A 155 7.48 -5.87 -12.17
CA LYS A 155 7.55 -4.89 -11.08
C LYS A 155 6.88 -5.45 -9.83
N LEU A 156 7.51 -5.21 -8.68
CA LEU A 156 6.94 -5.48 -7.36
C LEU A 156 6.50 -4.15 -6.76
N ILE A 157 5.21 -4.04 -6.41
CA ILE A 157 4.64 -2.83 -5.80
C ILE A 157 3.89 -3.29 -4.55
N GLU A 158 4.41 -2.99 -3.39
CA GLU A 158 3.84 -3.44 -2.12
C GLU A 158 2.72 -2.49 -1.68
N ASP A 159 1.52 -3.02 -1.46
CA ASP A 159 0.42 -2.31 -0.80
C ASP A 159 0.54 -2.53 0.71
N ALA A 160 1.26 -1.65 1.37
CA ALA A 160 1.50 -1.68 2.81
C ALA A 160 0.58 -0.71 3.58
N ALA A 161 -0.63 -0.43 3.06
CA ALA A 161 -1.57 0.51 3.68
C ALA A 161 -1.87 0.20 5.14
N GLU A 162 -1.81 -1.07 5.54
CA GLU A 162 -1.98 -1.54 6.91
C GLU A 162 -0.67 -2.02 7.56
N GLY A 163 0.46 -1.88 6.83
CA GLY A 163 1.75 -2.45 7.20
C GLY A 163 2.67 -1.53 8.02
N LEU A 164 2.32 -0.26 8.23
CA LEU A 164 3.21 0.69 8.92
C LEU A 164 3.57 0.18 10.33
N GLY A 165 4.86 0.00 10.57
CA GLY A 165 5.37 -0.55 11.83
C GLY A 165 5.79 -2.02 11.75
N SER A 166 5.23 -2.77 10.81
CA SER A 166 5.59 -4.16 10.55
C SER A 166 7.00 -4.29 9.96
N SER A 167 7.56 -5.48 10.08
CA SER A 167 8.90 -5.75 9.53
C SER A 167 9.09 -7.23 9.20
N VAL A 168 9.88 -7.50 8.17
CA VAL A 168 10.32 -8.84 7.79
C VAL A 168 11.84 -8.90 7.87
N ASN A 169 12.38 -9.83 8.65
CA ASN A 169 13.83 -10.00 8.84
C ASN A 169 14.54 -8.68 9.24
N GLY A 170 13.88 -7.86 10.05
CA GLY A 170 14.41 -6.57 10.54
C GLY A 170 14.30 -5.41 9.56
N LYS A 171 13.77 -5.61 8.35
CA LYS A 171 13.45 -4.54 7.41
C LYS A 171 11.98 -4.18 7.53
N LYS A 172 11.68 -2.89 7.53
CA LYS A 172 10.30 -2.39 7.50
C LYS A 172 9.63 -2.78 6.19
N VAL A 173 8.30 -3.00 6.26
CA VAL A 173 7.47 -3.18 5.07
C VAL A 173 7.04 -1.81 4.51
N GLY A 174 6.74 -1.74 3.24
CA GLY A 174 6.30 -0.54 2.53
C GLY A 174 7.38 0.20 1.76
#